data_e071ae2a9b41f6c9a4c8e1277ca72232
#
_entry.id   e071ae2a9b41f6c9a4c8e1277ca72232
#
_cell.length_a   1.000
_cell.length_b   1.000
_cell.length_c   1.000
_cell.angle_alpha   90.00
_cell.angle_beta   90.00
_cell.angle_gamma   90.00
#
_symmetry.space_group_name_H-M   'P 1'
#
loop_
_entity.id
_entity.type
_entity.pdbx_description
1 polymer ?
#
loop_
_entity_poly.entity_id
_entity_poly.type
_entity_poly.pdbx_seq_one_letter_code
_entity_poly.pdbx_strand_id
1 'polypeptide(L)'
;VKREIIEKYGGWKFFLLTEDIQFTVKNIIDGEKIGYCKNAILFDEQPVTFKQSWSQRLRWSRGYIQVALKYGAALLKGTFVKFDYSCYDMTMNIMPLSIIGITSIVTNIIGLILIAIMSPENLVPAAWIVGKMIFGLYMSFFVFGFITMVTAWKKIYCNPVRKIFSLFTFPLFMFTYMPIIVASLFKKVEWKQIDHT
;
A
#
# COMPACT_ATOMS: atom_id res chain seq x y z
N VAL A 1 -13.48 6.29 18.61
CA VAL A 1 -13.84 4.90 18.88
C VAL A 1 -14.83 4.86 20.02
N LYS A 2 -15.89 4.05 19.95
CA LYS A 2 -16.82 3.85 21.06
C LYS A 2 -16.12 3.09 22.18
N ARG A 3 -16.37 3.49 23.44
CA ARG A 3 -15.79 2.87 24.64
C ARG A 3 -16.12 1.37 24.72
N GLU A 4 -17.36 1.00 24.40
CA GLU A 4 -17.86 -0.39 24.39
C GLU A 4 -17.02 -1.32 23.53
N ILE A 5 -16.47 -0.84 22.40
CA ILE A 5 -15.61 -1.63 21.51
C ILE A 5 -14.26 -1.94 22.19
N ILE A 6 -13.69 -0.97 22.90
CA ILE A 6 -12.44 -1.18 23.64
C ILE A 6 -12.66 -2.14 24.81
N GLU A 7 -13.77 -1.99 25.52
CA GLU A 7 -14.15 -2.88 26.63
C GLU A 7 -14.43 -4.32 26.14
N LYS A 8 -15.07 -4.50 24.98
CA LYS A 8 -15.27 -5.81 24.32
C LYS A 8 -13.96 -6.58 24.13
N TYR A 9 -12.85 -5.88 23.84
CA TYR A 9 -11.54 -6.50 23.71
C TYR A 9 -10.74 -6.59 25.02
N GLY A 10 -11.29 -6.11 26.13
CA GLY A 10 -10.62 -6.05 27.43
C GLY A 10 -9.42 -5.09 27.40
N GLY A 11 -9.59 -3.94 26.78
CA GLY A 11 -8.58 -2.91 26.59
C GLY A 11 -7.95 -2.89 25.18
N TRP A 12 -6.90 -2.10 25.01
CA TRP A 12 -6.17 -2.02 23.75
C TRP A 12 -5.23 -3.22 23.58
N LYS A 13 -5.49 -4.07 22.60
CA LYS A 13 -4.73 -5.32 22.33
C LYS A 13 -4.13 -5.35 20.90
N PHE A 14 -3.91 -4.21 20.31
CA PHE A 14 -3.43 -4.06 18.95
C PHE A 14 -1.99 -3.57 18.96
N PHE A 15 -1.02 -4.47 18.73
CA PHE A 15 0.43 -4.20 18.92
C PHE A 15 1.25 -4.53 17.67
N LEU A 16 0.64 -4.73 16.50
CA LEU A 16 1.37 -4.88 15.26
C LEU A 16 1.96 -3.53 14.83
N LEU A 17 2.87 -3.55 13.87
CA LEU A 17 3.53 -2.33 13.37
C LEU A 17 2.57 -1.31 12.74
N THR A 18 1.36 -1.74 12.38
CA THR A 18 0.22 -0.94 11.93
C THR A 18 -0.98 -1.30 12.80
N GLU A 19 -0.98 -0.79 14.03
CA GLU A 19 -2.00 -1.06 15.04
C GLU A 19 -3.38 -0.55 14.64
N ASP A 20 -3.42 0.55 13.89
CA ASP A 20 -4.60 1.19 13.31
C ASP A 20 -5.29 0.27 12.29
N ILE A 21 -4.52 -0.29 11.36
CA ILE A 21 -5.02 -1.26 10.39
C ILE A 21 -5.41 -2.57 11.08
N GLN A 22 -4.62 -3.03 12.05
CA GLN A 22 -4.96 -4.21 12.85
C GLN A 22 -6.31 -4.03 13.57
N PHE A 23 -6.53 -2.88 14.20
CA PHE A 23 -7.79 -2.53 14.86
C PHE A 23 -8.94 -2.50 13.85
N THR A 24 -8.75 -1.84 12.71
CA THR A 24 -9.76 -1.73 11.65
C THR A 24 -10.18 -3.12 11.14
N VAL A 25 -9.23 -3.96 10.78
CA VAL A 25 -9.48 -5.32 10.27
C VAL A 25 -10.21 -6.18 11.29
N LYS A 26 -9.78 -6.14 12.55
CA LYS A 26 -10.42 -6.94 13.61
C LYS A 26 -11.87 -6.53 13.82
N ASN A 27 -12.16 -5.22 13.84
CA ASN A 27 -13.53 -4.73 13.99
C ASN A 27 -14.42 -5.15 12.81
N ILE A 28 -13.91 -5.07 11.56
CA ILE A 28 -14.66 -5.50 10.38
C ILE A 28 -14.98 -6.99 10.44
N ILE A 29 -14.02 -7.84 10.80
CA ILE A 29 -14.23 -9.29 10.96
C ILE A 29 -15.30 -9.58 12.04
N ASP A 30 -15.36 -8.76 13.08
CA ASP A 30 -16.33 -8.88 14.16
C ASP A 30 -17.70 -8.27 13.81
N GLY A 31 -17.89 -7.75 12.60
CA GLY A 31 -19.15 -7.18 12.09
C GLY A 31 -19.39 -5.73 12.48
N GLU A 32 -18.39 -5.05 13.05
CA GLU A 32 -18.49 -3.63 13.36
C GLU A 32 -18.33 -2.79 12.07
N LYS A 33 -18.99 -1.64 12.04
CA LYS A 33 -18.90 -0.70 10.91
C LYS A 33 -18.03 0.49 11.26
N ILE A 34 -17.14 0.86 10.35
CA ILE A 34 -16.28 2.03 10.47
C ILE A 34 -16.79 3.09 9.48
N GLY A 35 -17.18 4.24 10.01
CA GLY A 35 -17.70 5.34 9.21
C GLY A 35 -16.64 6.41 8.95
N TYR A 36 -16.78 7.10 7.84
CA TYR A 36 -15.98 8.27 7.50
C TYR A 36 -16.60 9.55 8.10
N CYS A 37 -15.79 10.36 8.78
CA CYS A 37 -16.20 11.65 9.31
C CYS A 37 -15.48 12.78 8.58
N LYS A 38 -16.19 13.48 7.69
CA LYS A 38 -15.65 14.57 6.86
C LYS A 38 -15.06 15.73 7.67
N ASN A 39 -15.60 15.98 8.85
CA ASN A 39 -15.23 17.14 9.70
C ASN A 39 -14.10 16.79 10.69
N ALA A 40 -13.71 15.52 10.80
CA ALA A 40 -12.55 15.10 11.59
C ALA A 40 -11.29 15.26 10.75
N ILE A 41 -10.63 16.41 10.87
CA ILE A 41 -9.41 16.74 10.11
C ILE A 41 -8.22 16.59 11.05
N LEU A 42 -7.26 15.75 10.63
CA LEU A 42 -5.97 15.59 11.29
C LEU A 42 -4.87 16.18 10.41
N PHE A 43 -3.97 16.94 11.02
CA PHE A 43 -2.74 17.40 10.38
C PHE A 43 -1.58 16.60 10.97
N ASP A 44 -0.82 15.96 10.10
CA ASP A 44 0.31 15.11 10.47
C ASP A 44 1.57 15.55 9.73
N GLU A 45 2.70 15.53 10.43
CA GLU A 45 4.00 15.87 9.85
C GLU A 45 4.53 14.69 9.03
N GLN A 46 4.86 14.96 7.78
CA GLN A 46 5.35 13.93 6.87
C GLN A 46 6.87 13.91 6.83
N PRO A 47 7.50 12.75 6.55
CA PRO A 47 8.94 12.64 6.41
C PRO A 47 9.52 13.64 5.40
N VAL A 48 10.51 14.40 5.83
CA VAL A 48 11.17 15.43 5.00
C VAL A 48 12.31 14.86 4.14
N THR A 49 12.85 13.69 4.49
CA THR A 49 13.91 13.03 3.72
C THR A 49 13.44 11.72 3.12
N PHE A 50 14.05 11.34 1.98
CA PHE A 50 13.75 10.06 1.33
C PHE A 50 14.05 8.86 2.25
N LYS A 51 15.11 8.95 3.07
CA LYS A 51 15.50 7.89 4.02
C LYS A 51 14.43 7.68 5.11
N GLN A 52 13.90 8.77 5.67
CA GLN A 52 12.79 8.70 6.65
C GLN A 52 11.53 8.12 6.00
N SER A 53 11.17 8.61 4.81
CA SER A 53 10.05 8.11 4.03
C SER A 53 10.19 6.62 3.67
N TRP A 54 11.39 6.18 3.29
CA TRP A 54 11.68 4.76 3.06
C TRP A 54 11.44 3.92 4.32
N SER A 55 12.00 4.34 5.46
CA SER A 55 11.86 3.63 6.74
C SER A 55 10.40 3.54 7.19
N GLN A 56 9.65 4.63 7.05
CA GLN A 56 8.21 4.67 7.36
C GLN A 56 7.42 3.70 6.49
N ARG A 57 7.62 3.74 5.16
CA ARG A 57 6.92 2.85 4.21
C ARG A 57 7.33 1.38 4.37
N LEU A 58 8.59 1.12 4.74
CA LEU A 58 9.06 -0.23 5.07
C LEU A 58 8.32 -0.77 6.30
N ARG A 59 8.13 0.06 7.33
CA ARG A 59 7.35 -0.28 8.52
C ARG A 59 5.89 -0.57 8.16
N TRP A 60 5.27 0.28 7.36
CA TRP A 60 3.90 0.06 6.89
C TRP A 60 3.75 -1.23 6.09
N SER A 61 4.63 -1.45 5.10
CA SER A 61 4.61 -2.69 4.30
C SER A 61 4.75 -3.93 5.17
N ARG A 62 5.64 -3.93 6.16
CA ARG A 62 5.80 -5.03 7.11
C ARG A 62 4.55 -5.21 7.97
N GLY A 63 3.95 -4.12 8.44
CA GLY A 63 2.71 -4.14 9.22
C GLY A 63 1.54 -4.74 8.44
N TYR A 64 1.37 -4.34 7.18
CA TYR A 64 0.35 -4.93 6.29
C TYR A 64 0.53 -6.44 6.10
N ILE A 65 1.78 -6.89 5.91
CA ILE A 65 2.08 -8.33 5.83
C ILE A 65 1.71 -9.05 7.14
N GLN A 66 2.05 -8.47 8.30
CA GLN A 66 1.69 -9.06 9.59
C GLN A 66 0.17 -9.16 9.77
N VAL A 67 -0.57 -8.13 9.39
CA VAL A 67 -2.05 -8.13 9.43
C VAL A 67 -2.62 -9.14 8.46
N ALA A 68 -2.10 -9.23 7.23
CA ALA A 68 -2.53 -10.20 6.22
C ALA A 68 -2.31 -11.64 6.70
N LEU A 69 -1.15 -11.94 7.27
CA LEU A 69 -0.84 -13.26 7.82
C LEU A 69 -1.74 -13.63 9.00
N LYS A 70 -2.02 -12.66 9.89
CA LYS A 70 -2.81 -12.90 11.09
C LYS A 70 -4.31 -13.00 10.81
N TYR A 71 -4.84 -12.19 9.93
CA TYR A 71 -6.29 -12.02 9.74
C TYR A 71 -6.78 -12.41 8.34
N GLY A 72 -5.88 -12.69 7.40
CA GLY A 72 -6.22 -12.92 5.99
C GLY A 72 -7.21 -14.07 5.80
N ALA A 73 -7.04 -15.20 6.47
CA ALA A 73 -7.97 -16.31 6.38
C ALA A 73 -9.38 -15.94 6.86
N ALA A 74 -9.49 -15.14 7.93
CA ALA A 74 -10.77 -14.67 8.44
C ALA A 74 -11.45 -13.67 7.49
N LEU A 75 -10.67 -12.77 6.89
CA LEU A 75 -11.15 -11.84 5.87
C LEU A 75 -11.66 -12.58 4.63
N LEU A 76 -10.88 -13.55 4.11
CA LEU A 76 -11.31 -14.36 2.96
C LEU A 76 -12.58 -15.16 3.27
N LYS A 77 -12.68 -15.74 4.48
CA LYS A 77 -13.92 -16.39 4.93
C LYS A 77 -15.09 -15.41 4.98
N GLY A 78 -14.89 -14.21 5.50
CA GLY A 78 -15.91 -13.15 5.49
C GLY A 78 -16.35 -12.80 4.07
N THR A 79 -15.40 -12.63 3.16
CA THR A 79 -15.64 -12.28 1.75
C THR A 79 -16.41 -13.36 1.00
N PHE A 80 -15.90 -14.60 1.01
CA PHE A 80 -16.40 -15.65 0.11
C PHE A 80 -17.45 -16.57 0.73
N VAL A 81 -17.52 -16.67 2.05
CA VAL A 81 -18.49 -17.54 2.75
C VAL A 81 -19.64 -16.75 3.32
N LYS A 82 -19.38 -15.58 3.89
CA LYS A 82 -20.43 -14.72 4.47
C LYS A 82 -20.94 -13.67 3.49
N PHE A 83 -20.28 -13.48 2.35
CA PHE A 83 -20.55 -12.43 1.35
C PHE A 83 -20.58 -11.03 1.97
N ASP A 84 -19.70 -10.77 2.96
CA ASP A 84 -19.59 -9.49 3.63
C ASP A 84 -18.75 -8.54 2.80
N TYR A 85 -19.37 -7.46 2.31
CA TYR A 85 -18.72 -6.45 1.49
C TYR A 85 -17.59 -5.71 2.23
N SER A 86 -17.73 -5.50 3.54
CA SER A 86 -16.68 -4.85 4.33
C SER A 86 -15.42 -5.74 4.44
N CYS A 87 -15.60 -7.05 4.56
CA CYS A 87 -14.50 -8.01 4.51
C CYS A 87 -13.85 -8.05 3.10
N TYR A 88 -14.65 -7.97 2.03
CA TYR A 88 -14.14 -7.89 0.66
C TYR A 88 -13.31 -6.62 0.45
N ASP A 89 -13.85 -5.45 0.81
CA ASP A 89 -13.18 -4.16 0.67
C ASP A 89 -11.83 -4.16 1.41
N MET A 90 -11.83 -4.66 2.65
CA MET A 90 -10.61 -4.75 3.44
C MET A 90 -9.62 -5.79 2.91
N THR A 91 -10.11 -6.91 2.35
CA THR A 91 -9.27 -7.88 1.64
C THR A 91 -8.58 -7.24 0.45
N MET A 92 -9.31 -6.48 -0.37
CA MET A 92 -8.77 -5.74 -1.51
C MET A 92 -7.78 -4.65 -1.08
N ASN A 93 -7.93 -4.08 0.09
CA ASN A 93 -7.04 -3.06 0.62
C ASN A 93 -5.69 -3.63 1.11
N ILE A 94 -5.70 -4.81 1.73
CA ILE A 94 -4.53 -5.37 2.43
C ILE A 94 -3.74 -6.35 1.55
N MET A 95 -4.42 -7.24 0.81
CA MET A 95 -3.76 -8.34 0.12
C MET A 95 -3.23 -8.04 -1.28
N PRO A 96 -3.95 -7.31 -2.17
CA PRO A 96 -3.58 -7.30 -3.59
C PRO A 96 -2.25 -6.63 -3.87
N LEU A 97 -1.95 -5.52 -3.22
CA LEU A 97 -0.78 -4.71 -3.58
C LEU A 97 0.52 -5.47 -3.36
N SER A 98 0.64 -6.21 -2.25
CA SER A 98 1.83 -6.99 -1.93
C SER A 98 1.90 -8.28 -2.73
N ILE A 99 0.80 -9.02 -2.82
CA ILE A 99 0.77 -10.34 -3.47
C ILE A 99 0.85 -10.19 -4.99
N ILE A 100 0.00 -9.36 -5.59
CA ILE A 100 -0.03 -9.15 -7.04
C ILE A 100 1.27 -8.51 -7.52
N GLY A 101 1.79 -7.51 -6.79
CA GLY A 101 3.04 -6.86 -7.14
C GLY A 101 4.23 -7.83 -7.13
N ILE A 102 4.39 -8.62 -6.08
CA ILE A 102 5.48 -9.61 -5.97
C ILE A 102 5.30 -10.70 -7.04
N THR A 103 4.09 -11.25 -7.19
CA THR A 103 3.82 -12.28 -8.19
C THR A 103 4.10 -11.76 -9.60
N SER A 104 3.68 -10.54 -9.93
CA SER A 104 3.97 -9.92 -11.22
C SER A 104 5.46 -9.75 -11.48
N ILE A 105 6.24 -9.29 -10.51
CA ILE A 105 7.69 -9.15 -10.64
C ILE A 105 8.33 -10.53 -10.90
N VAL A 106 7.99 -11.51 -10.09
CA VAL A 106 8.56 -12.87 -10.18
C VAL A 106 8.22 -13.51 -11.53
N THR A 107 6.95 -13.45 -11.95
CA THR A 107 6.54 -14.04 -13.23
C THR A 107 7.17 -13.35 -14.43
N ASN A 108 7.30 -12.02 -14.42
CA ASN A 108 7.99 -11.31 -15.51
C ASN A 108 9.49 -11.64 -15.57
N ILE A 109 10.19 -11.73 -14.42
CA ILE A 109 11.61 -12.12 -14.38
C ILE A 109 11.79 -13.55 -14.90
N ILE A 110 11.00 -14.51 -14.41
CA ILE A 110 11.06 -15.91 -14.86
C ILE A 110 10.75 -15.99 -16.36
N GLY A 111 9.73 -15.29 -16.82
CA GLY A 111 9.36 -15.25 -18.23
C GLY A 111 10.49 -14.75 -19.13
N LEU A 112 11.14 -13.64 -18.76
CA LEU A 112 12.29 -13.14 -19.51
C LEU A 112 13.48 -14.10 -19.51
N ILE A 113 13.76 -14.77 -18.40
CA ILE A 113 14.83 -15.80 -18.32
C ILE A 113 14.50 -16.98 -19.24
N LEU A 114 13.27 -17.50 -19.19
CA LEU A 114 12.85 -18.60 -20.05
C LEU A 114 12.92 -18.24 -21.55
N ILE A 115 12.49 -17.03 -21.91
CA ILE A 115 12.60 -16.53 -23.29
C ILE A 115 14.07 -16.41 -23.71
N ALA A 116 14.95 -15.90 -22.86
CA ALA A 116 16.36 -15.78 -23.14
C ALA A 116 17.05 -17.14 -23.41
N ILE A 117 16.57 -18.21 -22.75
CA ILE A 117 17.11 -19.54 -22.87
C ILE A 117 16.49 -20.31 -24.06
N MET A 118 15.17 -20.27 -24.21
CA MET A 118 14.43 -21.12 -25.15
C MET A 118 14.19 -20.45 -26.51
N SER A 119 14.16 -19.13 -26.58
CA SER A 119 13.81 -18.37 -27.80
C SER A 119 14.48 -17.00 -27.78
N PRO A 120 15.82 -16.93 -27.83
CA PRO A 120 16.55 -15.68 -27.65
C PRO A 120 16.20 -14.61 -28.68
N GLU A 121 15.71 -14.99 -29.86
CA GLU A 121 15.20 -14.07 -30.90
C GLU A 121 13.97 -13.26 -30.43
N ASN A 122 13.21 -13.78 -29.45
CA ASN A 122 12.02 -13.15 -28.88
C ASN A 122 12.32 -12.28 -27.66
N LEU A 123 13.57 -12.20 -27.21
CA LEU A 123 13.94 -11.47 -26.01
C LEU A 123 13.68 -9.96 -26.14
N VAL A 124 14.04 -9.37 -27.30
CA VAL A 124 13.82 -7.93 -27.54
C VAL A 124 12.34 -7.59 -27.62
N PRO A 125 11.50 -8.30 -28.37
CA PRO A 125 10.04 -8.10 -28.33
C PRO A 125 9.44 -8.27 -26.92
N ALA A 126 9.87 -9.25 -26.16
CA ALA A 126 9.38 -9.49 -24.79
C ALA A 126 9.80 -8.33 -23.85
N ALA A 127 11.04 -7.89 -23.90
CA ALA A 127 11.51 -6.75 -23.12
C ALA A 127 10.74 -5.46 -23.48
N TRP A 128 10.40 -5.27 -24.75
CA TRP A 128 9.60 -4.16 -25.22
C TRP A 128 8.16 -4.18 -24.64
N ILE A 129 7.55 -5.37 -24.55
CA ILE A 129 6.23 -5.53 -23.92
C ILE A 129 6.30 -5.17 -22.44
N VAL A 130 7.31 -5.64 -21.70
CA VAL A 130 7.52 -5.29 -20.29
C VAL A 130 7.73 -3.79 -20.13
N GLY A 131 8.50 -3.17 -21.01
CA GLY A 131 8.69 -1.71 -21.05
C GLY A 131 7.37 -0.95 -21.20
N LYS A 132 6.50 -1.39 -22.13
CA LYS A 132 5.16 -0.80 -22.30
C LYS A 132 4.28 -0.98 -21.05
N MET A 133 4.35 -2.12 -20.37
CA MET A 133 3.61 -2.34 -19.12
C MET A 133 4.07 -1.38 -18.02
N ILE A 134 5.39 -1.20 -17.85
CA ILE A 134 5.95 -0.25 -16.87
C ILE A 134 5.53 1.18 -17.22
N PHE A 135 5.59 1.56 -18.49
CA PHE A 135 5.13 2.88 -18.94
C PHE A 135 3.62 3.08 -18.73
N GLY A 136 2.80 2.06 -19.00
CA GLY A 136 1.37 2.09 -18.72
C GLY A 136 1.06 2.29 -17.23
N LEU A 137 1.80 1.61 -16.36
CA LEU A 137 1.68 1.79 -14.91
C LEU A 137 2.11 3.20 -14.47
N TYR A 138 3.21 3.75 -15.05
CA TYR A 138 3.61 5.13 -14.84
C TYR A 138 2.49 6.10 -15.21
N MET A 139 1.91 5.94 -16.40
CA MET A 139 0.82 6.79 -16.88
C MET A 139 -0.43 6.66 -16.00
N SER A 140 -0.74 5.48 -15.50
CA SER A 140 -1.85 5.29 -14.56
C SER A 140 -1.65 6.09 -13.28
N PHE A 141 -0.48 6.01 -12.65
CA PHE A 141 -0.17 6.84 -11.48
C PHE A 141 -0.15 8.33 -11.81
N PHE A 142 0.34 8.72 -12.97
CA PHE A 142 0.32 10.10 -13.42
C PHE A 142 -1.11 10.65 -13.53
N VAL A 143 -2.03 9.88 -14.12
CA VAL A 143 -3.46 10.26 -14.24
C VAL A 143 -4.10 10.38 -12.86
N PHE A 144 -3.88 9.44 -11.94
CA PHE A 144 -4.36 9.54 -10.57
C PHE A 144 -3.80 10.78 -9.85
N GLY A 145 -2.51 11.03 -9.98
CA GLY A 145 -1.87 12.23 -9.42
C GLY A 145 -2.45 13.51 -10.01
N PHE A 146 -2.72 13.53 -11.32
CA PHE A 146 -3.32 14.66 -12.01
C PHE A 146 -4.75 14.94 -11.50
N ILE A 147 -5.60 13.92 -11.43
CA ILE A 147 -6.97 14.05 -10.90
C ILE A 147 -6.93 14.57 -9.46
N THR A 148 -6.06 14.00 -8.62
CA THR A 148 -5.90 14.42 -7.22
C THR A 148 -5.43 15.88 -7.14
N MET A 149 -4.47 16.26 -7.97
CA MET A 149 -3.94 17.62 -8.01
C MET A 149 -5.02 18.64 -8.43
N VAL A 150 -5.83 18.33 -9.44
CA VAL A 150 -6.91 19.20 -9.91
C VAL A 150 -8.00 19.34 -8.85
N THR A 151 -8.45 18.22 -8.26
CA THR A 151 -9.54 18.21 -7.28
C THR A 151 -9.14 18.82 -5.93
N ALA A 152 -7.88 18.64 -5.51
CA ALA A 152 -7.36 19.12 -4.23
C ALA A 152 -6.46 20.36 -4.36
N TRP A 153 -6.42 21.04 -5.51
CA TRP A 153 -5.49 22.14 -5.79
C TRP A 153 -5.40 23.20 -4.68
N LYS A 154 -6.56 23.60 -4.12
CA LYS A 154 -6.65 24.60 -3.06
C LYS A 154 -6.26 24.06 -1.67
N LYS A 155 -6.28 22.73 -1.49
CA LYS A 155 -5.95 22.07 -0.20
C LYS A 155 -4.48 21.70 -0.10
N ILE A 156 -3.74 21.71 -1.22
CA ILE A 156 -2.31 21.41 -1.23
C ILE A 156 -1.55 22.73 -1.02
N TYR A 157 -0.98 22.90 0.17
CA TYR A 157 -0.23 24.11 0.55
C TYR A 157 1.22 24.04 0.04
N CYS A 158 1.40 24.32 -1.26
CA CYS A 158 2.73 24.29 -1.88
C CYS A 158 2.75 25.22 -3.12
N ASN A 159 3.93 25.67 -3.51
CA ASN A 159 4.13 26.49 -4.70
C ASN A 159 3.61 25.77 -5.96
N PRO A 160 2.87 26.46 -6.86
CA PRO A 160 2.33 25.87 -8.09
C PRO A 160 3.36 25.11 -8.95
N VAL A 161 4.57 25.65 -9.08
CA VAL A 161 5.66 24.98 -9.82
C VAL A 161 6.03 23.64 -9.20
N ARG A 162 6.12 23.57 -7.85
CA ARG A 162 6.39 22.33 -7.13
C ARG A 162 5.25 21.32 -7.28
N LYS A 163 3.99 21.79 -7.32
CA LYS A 163 2.83 20.89 -7.57
C LYS A 163 2.97 20.21 -8.92
N ILE A 164 3.25 20.99 -9.98
CA ILE A 164 3.40 20.44 -11.33
C ILE A 164 4.59 19.47 -11.40
N PHE A 165 5.73 19.84 -10.81
CA PHE A 165 6.89 18.96 -10.76
C PHE A 165 6.59 17.65 -10.01
N SER A 166 5.87 17.75 -8.89
CA SER A 166 5.45 16.57 -8.09
C SER A 166 4.57 15.62 -8.89
N LEU A 167 3.78 16.11 -9.85
CA LEU A 167 2.96 15.28 -10.71
C LEU A 167 3.80 14.27 -11.53
N PHE A 168 4.94 14.71 -12.05
CA PHE A 168 5.84 13.85 -12.83
C PHE A 168 6.70 12.94 -11.95
N THR A 169 7.04 13.38 -10.74
CA THR A 169 7.86 12.59 -9.82
C THR A 169 7.04 11.61 -8.97
N PHE A 170 5.74 11.85 -8.81
CA PHE A 170 4.83 10.97 -8.04
C PHE A 170 4.81 9.53 -8.53
N PRO A 171 4.70 9.23 -9.85
CA PRO A 171 4.78 7.86 -10.33
C PRO A 171 6.10 7.18 -9.99
N LEU A 172 7.23 7.90 -10.10
CA LEU A 172 8.55 7.38 -9.75
C LEU A 172 8.64 7.07 -8.25
N PHE A 173 8.08 7.95 -7.43
CA PHE A 173 7.96 7.71 -5.99
C PHE A 173 7.14 6.45 -5.69
N MET A 174 6.03 6.23 -6.39
CA MET A 174 5.20 5.03 -6.24
C MET A 174 5.94 3.75 -6.62
N PHE A 175 6.78 3.78 -7.66
CA PHE A 175 7.62 2.62 -8.01
C PHE A 175 8.57 2.21 -6.90
N THR A 176 8.97 3.12 -6.01
CA THR A 176 9.83 2.76 -4.87
C THR A 176 9.13 1.86 -3.85
N TYR A 177 7.80 1.70 -3.90
CA TYR A 177 7.10 0.71 -3.07
C TYR A 177 7.46 -0.73 -3.44
N MET A 178 7.81 -1.02 -4.70
CA MET A 178 8.18 -2.37 -5.14
C MET A 178 9.40 -2.91 -4.36
N PRO A 179 10.58 -2.25 -4.39
CA PRO A 179 11.72 -2.71 -3.61
C PRO A 179 11.48 -2.64 -2.09
N ILE A 180 10.62 -1.71 -1.61
CA ILE A 180 10.25 -1.64 -0.18
C ILE A 180 9.47 -2.89 0.24
N ILE A 181 8.49 -3.33 -0.55
CA ILE A 181 7.70 -4.53 -0.27
C ILE A 181 8.63 -5.75 -0.22
N VAL A 182 9.51 -5.91 -1.20
CA VAL A 182 10.49 -7.00 -1.21
C VAL A 182 11.39 -6.94 0.04
N ALA A 183 11.94 -5.78 0.36
CA ALA A 183 12.77 -5.59 1.54
C ALA A 183 12.01 -5.89 2.85
N SER A 184 10.72 -5.60 2.91
CA SER A 184 9.87 -5.83 4.09
C SER A 184 9.65 -7.32 4.39
N LEU A 185 9.82 -8.21 3.41
CA LEU A 185 9.74 -9.66 3.64
C LEU A 185 10.92 -10.17 4.48
N PHE A 186 12.11 -9.59 4.29
CA PHE A 186 13.35 -10.11 4.86
C PHE A 186 13.86 -9.31 6.05
N LYS A 187 13.57 -8.00 6.12
CA LYS A 187 14.06 -7.14 7.20
C LYS A 187 13.19 -7.24 8.45
N LYS A 188 13.82 -7.41 9.60
CA LYS A 188 13.20 -7.11 10.89
C LYS A 188 13.05 -5.59 10.99
N VAL A 189 11.82 -5.15 11.20
CA VAL A 189 11.49 -3.73 11.34
C VAL A 189 10.97 -3.51 12.74
N GLU A 190 11.59 -2.56 13.43
CA GLU A 190 11.15 -2.08 14.74
C GLU A 190 10.51 -0.70 14.58
N TRP A 191 9.60 -0.38 15.48
CA TRP A 191 9.04 0.96 15.53
C TRP A 191 10.11 1.94 16.03
N LYS A 192 10.39 2.98 15.25
CA LYS A 192 11.25 4.08 15.65
C LYS A 192 10.50 5.38 15.44
N GLN A 193 10.56 6.25 16.42
CA GLN A 193 10.00 7.59 16.30
C GLN A 193 10.72 8.35 15.17
N ILE A 194 9.96 9.13 14.40
CA ILE A 194 10.52 10.05 13.41
C ILE A 194 10.97 11.29 14.17
N ASP A 195 12.21 11.71 13.97
CA ASP A 195 12.71 12.96 14.52
C ASP A 195 11.95 14.12 13.84
N HIS A 196 11.21 14.86 14.64
CA HIS A 196 10.55 16.09 14.22
C HIS A 196 11.55 17.22 14.27
N THR A 197 11.65 18.01 13.20
CA THR A 197 12.52 19.20 13.10
C THR A 197 11.71 20.46 13.34
#